data_02c0cd5a33d9b961d2b2ed77952ee213
#
_entry.id   02c0cd5a33d9b961d2b2ed77952ee213
#
_cell.length_a   1.000
_cell.length_b   1.000
_cell.length_c   1.000
_cell.angle_alpha   90.00
_cell.angle_beta   90.00
_cell.angle_gamma   90.00
#
_symmetry.space_group_name_H-M   'P 1'
#
loop_
_entity.id
_entity.type
_entity.pdbx_description
1 polymer ?
#
loop_
_entity_poly.entity_id
_entity_poly.type
_entity_poly.pdbx_seq_one_letter_code
_entity_poly.pdbx_strand_id
1 'polypeptide(L)'
;ERRLVVFAPVLDRVAVLVGGVLTDQSAANASLEGFWPFGEGADGDSALTLGFAYDGAFPARTELCLTVFSATDSGAVTCGRPQTADSRIVWESFDGRDWRSLTQLADETAGFRLTGQVFLKTSDATRMRPAKLTPGDDRERCWIRARLEAFDGQSAPKILAIRANTVLATQGETIEGEVLGGSDATANQVFRLANPPVLEASLDLAIDEGEGYQSWGEVDDFVEPEATFGFSRLDPEIRAARCFYLLDRSTGEIVLGDG
;
A
#
# COMPACT_ATOMS: atom_id res chain seq x y z
N GLU A 1 -23.76 -20.88 13.37
CA GLU A 1 -22.81 -19.75 13.23
C GLU A 1 -21.38 -20.31 13.30
N ARG A 2 -20.62 -20.27 12.20
CA ARG A 2 -19.23 -20.71 12.19
C ARG A 2 -18.36 -19.50 12.47
N ARG A 3 -17.72 -19.48 13.64
CA ARG A 3 -16.77 -18.43 14.01
C ARG A 3 -15.41 -18.78 13.39
N LEU A 4 -14.98 -18.01 12.42
CA LEU A 4 -13.62 -18.07 11.88
C LEU A 4 -12.72 -17.24 12.79
N VAL A 5 -11.73 -17.87 13.40
CA VAL A 5 -10.68 -17.19 14.15
C VAL A 5 -9.43 -17.19 13.29
N VAL A 6 -8.98 -16.02 12.86
CA VAL A 6 -7.76 -15.86 12.06
C VAL A 6 -6.66 -15.38 12.99
N PHE A 7 -5.60 -16.18 13.13
CA PHE A 7 -4.38 -15.78 13.81
C PHE A 7 -3.39 -15.30 12.77
N ALA A 8 -3.10 -14.00 12.79
CA ALA A 8 -2.07 -13.43 11.93
C ALA A 8 -0.68 -13.75 12.54
N PRO A 9 0.31 -14.14 11.71
CA PRO A 9 1.68 -14.30 12.20
C PRO A 9 2.24 -12.94 12.64
N VAL A 10 2.88 -12.92 13.80
CA VAL A 10 3.49 -11.71 14.35
C VAL A 10 4.95 -11.65 13.93
N LEU A 11 5.33 -10.58 13.22
CA LEU A 11 6.74 -10.26 12.95
C LEU A 11 7.38 -9.76 14.26
N ASP A 12 8.23 -10.58 14.86
CA ASP A 12 8.85 -10.27 16.15
C ASP A 12 10.39 -10.23 16.11
N ARG A 13 10.98 -10.61 14.98
CA ARG A 13 12.41 -10.50 14.77
C ARG A 13 12.72 -9.98 13.36
N VAL A 14 13.60 -8.98 13.32
CA VAL A 14 14.15 -8.43 12.08
C VAL A 14 15.65 -8.46 12.19
N ALA A 15 16.34 -9.06 11.24
CA ALA A 15 17.80 -9.14 11.24
C ALA A 15 18.35 -8.93 9.83
N VAL A 16 19.57 -8.40 9.75
CA VAL A 16 20.27 -8.13 8.50
C VAL A 16 21.53 -8.99 8.43
N LEU A 17 21.67 -9.73 7.36
CA LEU A 17 22.83 -10.54 7.04
C LEU A 17 23.73 -9.77 6.09
N VAL A 18 25.01 -9.59 6.47
CA VAL A 18 26.07 -9.01 5.62
C VAL A 18 27.36 -9.75 5.89
N GLY A 19 28.04 -10.19 4.85
CA GLY A 19 29.32 -10.89 4.98
C GLY A 19 29.28 -12.12 5.90
N GLY A 20 28.12 -12.81 5.97
CA GLY A 20 27.91 -13.96 6.85
C GLY A 20 27.59 -13.62 8.31
N VAL A 21 27.51 -12.34 8.67
CA VAL A 21 27.17 -11.89 10.04
C VAL A 21 25.72 -11.44 10.07
N LEU A 22 24.94 -12.05 10.96
CA LEU A 22 23.54 -11.70 11.19
C LEU A 22 23.42 -10.71 12.35
N THR A 23 22.96 -9.49 12.07
CA THR A 23 22.79 -8.42 13.04
C THR A 23 21.30 -8.18 13.32
N ASP A 24 20.90 -8.17 14.60
CA ASP A 24 19.54 -7.89 15.02
C ASP A 24 19.17 -6.40 14.83
N GLN A 25 18.07 -6.16 14.13
CA GLN A 25 17.52 -4.83 13.85
C GLN A 25 16.10 -4.67 14.42
N SER A 26 15.66 -5.60 15.27
CA SER A 26 14.29 -5.59 15.80
C SER A 26 13.98 -4.32 16.60
N ALA A 27 14.93 -3.81 17.37
CA ALA A 27 14.77 -2.56 18.13
C ALA A 27 14.66 -1.34 17.20
N ALA A 28 15.54 -1.22 16.19
CA ALA A 28 15.49 -0.15 15.19
C ALA A 28 14.19 -0.20 14.39
N ASN A 29 13.75 -1.42 14.01
CA ASN A 29 12.48 -1.62 13.35
C ASN A 29 11.28 -1.18 14.21
N ALA A 30 11.33 -1.37 15.52
CA ALA A 30 10.26 -0.98 16.44
C ALA A 30 10.22 0.54 16.70
N SER A 31 11.38 1.18 16.83
CA SER A 31 11.51 2.61 17.18
C SER A 31 11.42 3.56 15.99
N LEU A 32 11.37 3.06 14.76
CA LEU A 32 11.40 3.85 13.52
C LEU A 32 12.71 4.65 13.32
N GLU A 33 13.79 4.30 14.01
CA GLU A 33 15.11 4.92 13.80
C GLU A 33 15.68 4.60 12.41
N GLY A 34 15.19 3.52 11.84
CA GLY A 34 15.55 3.05 10.53
C GLY A 34 16.90 2.32 10.50
N PHE A 35 17.03 1.46 9.49
CA PHE A 35 18.22 0.64 9.26
C PHE A 35 18.37 0.34 7.77
N TRP A 36 19.57 -0.12 7.38
CA TRP A 36 19.80 -0.59 6.01
C TRP A 36 19.40 -2.05 5.89
N PRO A 37 18.40 -2.41 5.08
CA PRO A 37 17.87 -3.76 4.99
C PRO A 37 18.88 -4.77 4.42
N PHE A 38 19.92 -4.29 3.75
CA PHE A 38 21.01 -5.12 3.22
C PHE A 38 22.39 -4.67 3.76
N GLY A 39 22.40 -3.83 4.83
CA GLY A 39 23.61 -3.23 5.37
C GLY A 39 24.11 -2.03 4.55
N GLU A 40 24.97 -1.21 5.14
CA GLU A 40 25.59 -0.05 4.46
C GLU A 40 26.52 -0.48 3.31
N GLY A 41 27.19 -1.64 3.47
CA GLY A 41 28.08 -2.24 2.47
C GLY A 41 27.44 -3.46 1.84
N ALA A 42 26.24 -3.31 1.31
CA ALA A 42 25.50 -4.41 0.68
C ALA A 42 26.34 -5.14 -0.37
N ASP A 43 26.23 -6.46 -0.39
CA ASP A 43 26.84 -7.35 -1.38
C ASP A 43 25.79 -8.33 -1.92
N GLY A 44 26.18 -9.17 -2.89
CA GLY A 44 25.26 -10.12 -3.51
C GLY A 44 24.72 -11.23 -2.59
N ASP A 45 25.26 -11.33 -1.35
CA ASP A 45 24.81 -12.29 -0.33
C ASP A 45 24.06 -11.62 0.81
N SER A 46 23.94 -10.28 0.78
CA SER A 46 23.23 -9.52 1.80
C SER A 46 21.72 -9.82 1.78
N ALA A 47 21.15 -9.96 2.97
CA ALA A 47 19.75 -10.30 3.12
C ALA A 47 19.10 -9.65 4.34
N LEU A 48 17.87 -9.17 4.17
CA LEU A 48 16.94 -8.85 5.25
C LEU A 48 16.20 -10.12 5.66
N THR A 49 16.30 -10.52 6.90
CA THR A 49 15.70 -11.74 7.44
C THR A 49 14.61 -11.38 8.46
N LEU A 50 13.43 -11.96 8.28
CA LEU A 50 12.22 -11.69 9.03
C LEU A 50 11.77 -12.95 9.76
N GLY A 51 11.66 -12.90 11.07
CA GLY A 51 11.21 -13.99 11.93
C GLY A 51 9.80 -13.75 12.42
N PHE A 52 8.93 -14.73 12.19
CA PHE A 52 7.54 -14.67 12.59
C PHE A 52 7.27 -15.64 13.75
N ALA A 53 6.68 -15.11 14.82
CA ALA A 53 6.11 -15.93 15.89
C ALA A 53 4.82 -16.58 15.36
N TYR A 54 4.89 -17.86 15.09
CA TYR A 54 3.75 -18.62 14.60
C TYR A 54 3.85 -20.07 15.11
N ASP A 55 2.78 -20.54 15.72
CA ASP A 55 2.71 -21.92 16.24
C ASP A 55 2.36 -22.88 15.11
N GLY A 56 3.34 -23.66 14.67
CA GLY A 56 3.20 -24.63 13.59
C GLY A 56 3.79 -24.16 12.25
N ALA A 57 3.55 -24.95 11.20
CA ALA A 57 4.00 -24.62 9.87
C ALA A 57 3.05 -23.64 9.19
N PHE A 58 3.57 -22.63 8.53
CA PHE A 58 2.76 -21.77 7.68
C PHE A 58 2.00 -22.59 6.64
N PRO A 59 0.72 -22.30 6.42
CA PRO A 59 -0.05 -23.04 5.42
C PRO A 59 0.49 -22.76 4.01
N ALA A 60 0.36 -23.76 3.14
CA ALA A 60 0.63 -23.62 1.73
C ALA A 60 -0.38 -22.67 1.08
N ARG A 61 0.00 -22.02 -0.03
CA ARG A 61 -0.81 -21.06 -0.79
C ARG A 61 -1.32 -19.86 0.02
N THR A 62 -0.61 -19.50 1.09
CA THR A 62 -0.94 -18.36 1.91
C THR A 62 -0.35 -17.09 1.29
N GLU A 63 -1.13 -16.05 1.26
CA GLU A 63 -0.68 -14.71 0.90
C GLU A 63 -0.21 -13.99 2.16
N LEU A 64 0.93 -13.32 2.02
CA LEU A 64 1.54 -12.49 3.06
C LEU A 64 1.78 -11.10 2.49
N CYS A 65 1.23 -10.10 3.17
CA CYS A 65 1.48 -8.71 2.86
C CYS A 65 2.50 -8.15 3.86
N LEU A 66 3.56 -7.56 3.33
CA LEU A 66 4.57 -6.83 4.09
C LEU A 66 4.56 -5.38 3.65
N THR A 67 4.46 -4.44 4.59
CA THR A 67 4.60 -3.01 4.31
C THR A 67 5.98 -2.56 4.71
N VAL A 68 6.68 -1.93 3.76
CA VAL A 68 7.98 -1.30 3.95
C VAL A 68 7.78 0.21 4.04
N PHE A 69 8.32 0.83 5.07
CA PHE A 69 8.35 2.27 5.23
C PHE A 69 9.75 2.76 4.87
N SER A 70 9.87 3.44 3.74
CA SER A 70 11.16 3.96 3.26
C SER A 70 11.56 5.22 4.03
N ALA A 71 12.85 5.39 4.33
CA ALA A 71 13.37 6.61 4.94
C ALA A 71 13.51 7.77 3.93
N THR A 72 13.46 7.47 2.62
CA THR A 72 13.61 8.47 1.55
C THR A 72 12.28 9.08 1.12
N ASP A 73 11.17 8.55 1.61
CA ASP A 73 9.82 8.99 1.27
C ASP A 73 9.44 10.26 2.05
N SER A 74 10.11 11.36 1.76
CA SER A 74 9.83 12.67 2.37
C SER A 74 8.77 13.47 1.59
N GLY A 75 7.73 12.80 1.08
CA GLY A 75 6.54 13.46 0.52
C GLY A 75 6.74 14.20 -0.81
N ALA A 76 7.93 14.17 -1.39
CA ALA A 76 8.17 14.70 -2.71
C ALA A 76 7.80 13.62 -3.74
N VAL A 77 6.59 13.72 -4.28
CA VAL A 77 6.25 13.04 -5.52
C VAL A 77 7.15 13.62 -6.61
N THR A 78 8.35 13.06 -6.75
CA THR A 78 9.12 13.29 -7.96
C THR A 78 8.41 12.51 -9.07
N CYS A 79 7.70 13.22 -9.93
CA CYS A 79 7.24 12.74 -11.22
C CYS A 79 8.43 12.41 -12.14
N GLY A 80 9.36 11.61 -11.63
CA GLY A 80 10.47 11.02 -12.37
C GLY A 80 10.14 9.56 -12.56
N ARG A 81 10.17 9.12 -13.82
CA ARG A 81 10.14 7.70 -14.18
C ARG A 81 11.03 6.95 -13.19
N PRO A 82 10.54 5.91 -12.47
CA PRO A 82 11.38 5.16 -11.58
C PRO A 82 12.59 4.69 -12.37
N GLN A 83 13.79 5.13 -11.96
CA GLN A 83 15.01 4.60 -12.54
C GLN A 83 14.97 3.13 -12.22
N THR A 84 14.95 2.30 -13.24
CA THR A 84 15.06 0.85 -13.11
C THR A 84 16.41 0.59 -12.46
N ALA A 85 16.40 0.39 -11.16
CA ALA A 85 17.58 -0.08 -10.46
C ALA A 85 17.83 -1.51 -10.93
N ASP A 86 19.03 -1.80 -11.37
CA ASP A 86 19.44 -3.16 -11.76
C ASP A 86 19.54 -4.12 -10.56
N SER A 87 19.25 -3.62 -9.34
CA SER A 87 19.21 -4.43 -8.13
C SER A 87 17.93 -5.26 -8.08
N ARG A 88 18.09 -6.56 -7.97
CA ARG A 88 16.99 -7.52 -7.89
C ARG A 88 16.90 -8.16 -6.52
N ILE A 89 15.75 -8.08 -5.90
CA ILE A 89 15.42 -8.73 -4.64
C ILE A 89 14.69 -10.04 -4.92
N VAL A 90 15.13 -11.11 -4.28
CA VAL A 90 14.47 -12.42 -4.31
C VAL A 90 13.99 -12.75 -2.90
N TRP A 91 12.73 -13.14 -2.81
CA TRP A 91 12.12 -13.56 -1.56
C TRP A 91 12.20 -15.06 -1.39
N GLU A 92 12.58 -15.49 -0.21
CA GLU A 92 12.72 -16.90 0.14
C GLU A 92 12.15 -17.17 1.53
N SER A 93 11.64 -18.38 1.73
CA SER A 93 11.20 -18.90 3.03
C SER A 93 12.08 -20.06 3.46
N PHE A 94 12.26 -20.22 4.77
CA PHE A 94 13.03 -21.31 5.34
C PHE A 94 12.11 -22.51 5.64
N ASP A 95 12.44 -23.69 5.10
CA ASP A 95 11.65 -24.90 5.28
C ASP A 95 12.05 -25.73 6.53
N GLY A 96 13.00 -25.21 7.31
CA GLY A 96 13.63 -25.87 8.46
C GLY A 96 14.97 -26.49 8.13
N ARG A 97 15.39 -26.49 6.85
CA ARG A 97 16.67 -26.99 6.36
C ARG A 97 17.29 -26.08 5.32
N ASP A 98 16.50 -25.68 4.32
CA ASP A 98 16.95 -24.89 3.16
C ASP A 98 16.07 -23.69 2.92
N TRP A 99 16.60 -22.68 2.24
CA TRP A 99 15.85 -21.55 1.73
C TRP A 99 15.16 -21.93 0.43
N ARG A 100 13.87 -21.61 0.32
CA ARG A 100 13.01 -21.88 -0.84
C ARG A 100 12.40 -20.59 -1.35
N SER A 101 12.41 -20.41 -2.67
CA SER A 101 11.83 -19.22 -3.29
C SER A 101 10.35 -19.07 -2.96
N LEU A 102 9.95 -17.84 -2.65
CA LEU A 102 8.57 -17.39 -2.58
C LEU A 102 8.17 -16.71 -3.89
N THR A 103 6.91 -16.85 -4.26
CA THR A 103 6.37 -16.10 -5.38
C THR A 103 6.06 -14.68 -4.94
N GLN A 104 6.71 -13.68 -5.54
CA GLN A 104 6.33 -12.28 -5.41
C GLN A 104 5.19 -11.99 -6.37
N LEU A 105 4.04 -11.57 -5.85
CA LEU A 105 2.85 -11.24 -6.63
C LEU A 105 2.91 -9.79 -7.10
N ALA A 106 3.32 -8.89 -6.20
CA ALA A 106 3.51 -7.47 -6.48
C ALA A 106 4.56 -6.87 -5.56
N ASP A 107 5.19 -5.79 -6.00
CA ASP A 107 6.13 -4.96 -5.23
C ASP A 107 5.88 -3.49 -5.57
N GLU A 108 5.30 -2.77 -4.62
CA GLU A 108 5.03 -1.34 -4.72
C GLU A 108 6.20 -0.49 -4.20
N THR A 109 7.25 -1.13 -3.66
CA THR A 109 8.35 -0.46 -2.96
C THR A 109 9.50 -0.05 -3.88
N ALA A 110 9.48 -0.45 -5.14
CA ALA A 110 10.60 -0.26 -6.07
C ALA A 110 11.95 -0.69 -5.47
N GLY A 111 11.98 -1.90 -4.86
CA GLY A 111 13.17 -2.41 -4.19
C GLY A 111 13.50 -1.66 -2.89
N PHE A 112 12.51 -1.36 -2.09
CA PHE A 112 12.55 -0.64 -0.80
C PHE A 112 12.91 0.85 -0.89
N ARG A 113 12.84 1.45 -2.08
CA ARG A 113 13.07 2.89 -2.29
C ARG A 113 11.85 3.73 -1.96
N LEU A 114 10.66 3.15 -2.08
CA LEU A 114 9.38 3.80 -1.78
C LEU A 114 8.69 3.10 -0.62
N THR A 115 7.90 3.84 0.14
CA THR A 115 6.92 3.25 1.06
C THR A 115 5.85 2.55 0.24
N GLY A 116 5.58 1.30 0.56
CA GLY A 116 4.64 0.49 -0.20
C GLY A 116 4.52 -0.93 0.33
N GLN A 117 3.74 -1.73 -0.36
CA GLN A 117 3.46 -3.11 0.01
C GLN A 117 4.17 -4.10 -0.91
N VAL A 118 4.63 -5.20 -0.31
CA VAL A 118 5.13 -6.37 -1.02
C VAL A 118 4.19 -7.54 -0.74
N PHE A 119 3.65 -8.10 -1.80
CA PHE A 119 2.75 -9.24 -1.73
C PHE A 119 3.47 -10.50 -2.12
N LEU A 120 3.52 -11.45 -1.20
CA LEU A 120 4.19 -12.73 -1.33
C LEU A 120 3.19 -13.88 -1.26
N LYS A 121 3.50 -14.97 -1.91
CA LYS A 121 2.69 -16.20 -1.85
C LYS A 121 3.55 -17.42 -1.64
N THR A 122 3.17 -18.23 -0.63
CA THR A 122 3.79 -19.53 -0.40
C THR A 122 3.35 -20.53 -1.46
N SER A 123 4.29 -21.33 -1.96
CA SER A 123 3.97 -22.44 -2.89
C SER A 123 3.44 -23.67 -2.15
N ASP A 124 2.88 -24.62 -2.88
CA ASP A 124 2.46 -25.91 -2.33
C ASP A 124 3.60 -26.72 -1.73
N ALA A 125 4.81 -26.54 -2.29
CA ALA A 125 6.02 -27.26 -1.86
C ALA A 125 6.71 -26.58 -0.67
N THR A 126 6.40 -25.32 -0.38
CA THR A 126 7.05 -24.54 0.66
C THR A 126 6.21 -24.56 1.94
N ARG A 127 6.58 -25.44 2.85
CA ARG A 127 6.08 -25.40 4.22
C ARG A 127 7.15 -24.75 5.07
N MET A 128 6.95 -23.48 5.44
CA MET A 128 7.78 -22.84 6.44
C MET A 128 7.58 -23.57 7.78
N ARG A 129 8.67 -24.09 8.33
CA ARG A 129 8.66 -24.71 9.65
C ARG A 129 9.39 -23.81 10.63
N PRO A 130 8.89 -23.72 11.88
CA PRO A 130 9.64 -23.04 12.93
C PRO A 130 11.02 -23.65 13.08
N ALA A 131 12.02 -22.80 13.17
CA ALA A 131 13.40 -23.18 13.36
C ALA A 131 14.19 -22.04 14.02
N LYS A 132 15.34 -22.37 14.61
CA LYS A 132 16.36 -21.42 15.03
C LYS A 132 17.34 -21.23 13.86
N LEU A 133 17.57 -20.00 13.42
CA LEU A 133 18.60 -19.72 12.41
C LEU A 133 20.00 -19.68 13.01
N THR A 134 20.10 -19.22 14.25
CA THR A 134 21.36 -19.15 15.00
C THR A 134 21.25 -19.84 16.34
N PRO A 135 22.38 -20.33 16.91
CA PRO A 135 22.38 -20.90 18.27
C PRO A 135 21.93 -19.91 19.35
N GLY A 136 22.02 -18.60 19.08
CA GLY A 136 21.61 -17.52 20.00
C GLY A 136 20.13 -17.14 19.92
N ASP A 137 19.36 -17.76 19.02
CA ASP A 137 17.93 -17.49 18.96
C ASP A 137 17.23 -18.01 20.22
N ASP A 138 16.44 -17.14 20.86
CA ASP A 138 15.67 -17.42 22.07
C ASP A 138 14.58 -18.46 21.85
N ARG A 139 14.00 -18.49 20.65
CA ARG A 139 12.93 -19.42 20.25
C ARG A 139 12.98 -19.77 18.76
N GLU A 140 12.21 -20.77 18.37
CA GLU A 140 11.97 -21.10 16.99
C GLU A 140 10.99 -20.12 16.35
N ARG A 141 11.22 -19.77 15.08
CA ARG A 141 10.39 -18.88 14.26
C ARG A 141 10.22 -19.42 12.86
N CYS A 142 9.16 -19.02 12.20
CA CYS A 142 9.05 -19.15 10.75
C CYS A 142 9.81 -18.00 10.10
N TRP A 143 10.71 -18.30 9.17
CA TRP A 143 11.64 -17.32 8.60
C TRP A 143 11.37 -17.06 7.14
N ILE A 144 11.40 -15.78 6.78
CA ILE A 144 11.41 -15.28 5.40
C ILE A 144 12.63 -14.37 5.25
N ARG A 145 13.23 -14.35 4.07
CA ARG A 145 14.26 -13.37 3.76
C ARG A 145 14.05 -12.72 2.40
N ALA A 146 14.44 -11.45 2.32
CA ALA A 146 14.69 -10.75 1.07
C ALA A 146 16.20 -10.76 0.84
N ARG A 147 16.67 -11.36 -0.26
CA ARG A 147 18.09 -11.44 -0.62
C ARG A 147 18.34 -10.65 -1.89
N LEU A 148 19.46 -9.95 -1.94
CA LEU A 148 19.94 -9.35 -3.19
C LEU A 148 20.43 -10.45 -4.13
N GLU A 149 19.82 -10.57 -5.30
CA GLU A 149 20.28 -11.47 -6.36
C GLU A 149 21.21 -10.76 -7.34
N ALA A 150 20.93 -9.49 -7.61
CA ALA A 150 21.78 -8.60 -8.35
C ALA A 150 21.89 -7.28 -7.61
N PHE A 151 23.06 -6.67 -7.62
CA PHE A 151 23.34 -5.42 -6.95
C PHE A 151 24.12 -4.49 -7.91
N ASP A 152 23.56 -3.30 -8.14
CA ASP A 152 24.12 -2.30 -9.06
C ASP A 152 25.27 -1.47 -8.47
N GLY A 153 25.71 -1.80 -7.25
CA GLY A 153 26.75 -1.07 -6.54
C GLY A 153 26.27 0.22 -5.86
N GLN A 154 24.99 0.56 -5.99
CA GLN A 154 24.41 1.66 -5.23
C GLN A 154 23.94 1.19 -3.87
N SER A 155 24.09 2.01 -2.84
CA SER A 155 23.60 1.69 -1.50
C SER A 155 22.11 1.38 -1.53
N ALA A 156 21.73 0.26 -0.94
CA ALA A 156 20.32 -0.02 -0.69
C ALA A 156 19.73 1.11 0.15
N PRO A 157 18.49 1.54 -0.11
CA PRO A 157 17.89 2.60 0.64
C PRO A 157 17.73 2.22 2.12
N LYS A 158 17.83 3.20 3.01
CA LYS A 158 17.48 3.02 4.41
C LYS A 158 15.97 2.88 4.51
N ILE A 159 15.49 1.94 5.34
CA ILE A 159 14.07 1.82 5.66
C ILE A 159 13.84 2.19 7.13
N LEU A 160 12.71 2.79 7.43
CA LEU A 160 12.29 3.13 8.80
C LEU A 160 11.78 1.89 9.52
N ALA A 161 10.96 1.12 8.83
CA ALA A 161 10.38 -0.10 9.37
C ALA A 161 9.89 -1.04 8.29
N ILE A 162 9.71 -2.31 8.68
CA ILE A 162 8.90 -3.28 7.96
C ILE A 162 7.84 -3.86 8.90
N ARG A 163 6.63 -4.01 8.39
CA ARG A 163 5.48 -4.51 9.15
C ARG A 163 4.75 -5.59 8.36
N ALA A 164 4.15 -6.52 9.08
CA ALA A 164 3.24 -7.51 8.50
C ALA A 164 1.79 -7.15 8.84
N ASN A 165 0.86 -7.59 7.99
CA ASN A 165 -0.59 -7.44 8.21
C ASN A 165 -1.03 -5.99 8.43
N THR A 166 -0.43 -5.06 7.70
CA THR A 166 -0.81 -3.65 7.68
C THR A 166 -1.98 -3.44 6.75
N VAL A 167 -2.87 -2.56 7.14
CA VAL A 167 -3.97 -2.07 6.30
C VAL A 167 -3.88 -0.56 6.22
N LEU A 168 -4.17 -0.02 5.06
CA LEU A 168 -4.37 1.42 4.93
C LEU A 168 -5.69 1.78 5.61
N ALA A 169 -5.64 2.77 6.49
CA ALA A 169 -6.83 3.32 7.11
C ALA A 169 -6.84 4.83 6.88
N THR A 170 -7.95 5.34 6.40
CA THR A 170 -8.19 6.77 6.23
C THR A 170 -9.12 7.23 7.33
N GLN A 171 -8.72 8.25 8.07
CA GLN A 171 -9.59 8.88 9.04
C GLN A 171 -10.49 9.87 8.30
N GLY A 172 -11.78 9.70 8.45
CA GLY A 172 -12.78 10.60 7.86
C GLY A 172 -13.99 10.72 8.78
N GLU A 173 -14.72 11.81 8.64
CA GLU A 173 -16.03 12.03 9.24
C GLU A 173 -17.06 12.05 8.13
N THR A 174 -18.19 11.37 8.31
CA THR A 174 -19.31 11.41 7.37
C THR A 174 -20.22 12.57 7.73
N ILE A 175 -20.45 13.47 6.78
CA ILE A 175 -21.37 14.60 6.90
C ILE A 175 -22.53 14.32 5.97
N GLU A 176 -23.74 14.27 6.53
CA GLU A 176 -24.95 14.00 5.77
C GLU A 176 -25.85 15.24 5.72
N GLY A 177 -26.49 15.45 4.58
CA GLY A 177 -27.51 16.49 4.42
C GLY A 177 -26.96 17.91 4.43
N GLU A 178 -25.67 18.12 4.05
CA GLU A 178 -25.14 19.46 3.87
C GLU A 178 -25.84 20.16 2.71
N VAL A 179 -26.43 21.33 2.96
CA VAL A 179 -27.09 22.13 1.94
C VAL A 179 -26.13 23.19 1.43
N LEU A 180 -25.73 23.09 0.16
CA LEU A 180 -24.76 24.00 -0.44
C LEU A 180 -25.36 25.34 -0.87
N GLY A 181 -26.67 25.39 -1.11
CA GLY A 181 -27.39 26.59 -1.52
C GLY A 181 -28.35 26.34 -2.66
N GLY A 182 -28.81 27.41 -3.29
CA GLY A 182 -29.69 27.39 -4.47
C GLY A 182 -28.95 27.90 -5.70
N SER A 183 -29.32 27.37 -6.87
CA SER A 183 -28.83 27.84 -8.17
C SER A 183 -29.44 29.20 -8.50
N ASP A 184 -28.66 30.07 -9.14
CA ASP A 184 -29.12 31.33 -9.74
C ASP A 184 -29.29 31.22 -11.27
N ALA A 185 -29.25 30.00 -11.80
CA ALA A 185 -29.37 29.66 -13.20
C ALA A 185 -28.26 30.26 -14.10
N THR A 186 -27.10 30.56 -13.54
CA THR A 186 -25.90 30.94 -14.34
C THR A 186 -25.02 29.71 -14.58
N ALA A 187 -24.30 29.67 -15.69
CA ALA A 187 -23.36 28.62 -16.01
C ALA A 187 -22.16 28.64 -15.06
N ASN A 188 -21.55 27.48 -14.86
CA ASN A 188 -20.32 27.30 -14.06
C ASN A 188 -20.44 27.83 -12.62
N GLN A 189 -21.56 27.60 -11.99
CA GLN A 189 -21.73 27.99 -10.59
C GLN A 189 -20.78 27.20 -9.69
N VAL A 190 -20.22 27.91 -8.71
CA VAL A 190 -19.29 27.34 -7.73
C VAL A 190 -19.95 27.28 -6.37
N PHE A 191 -19.97 26.10 -5.79
CA PHE A 191 -20.37 25.85 -4.41
C PHE A 191 -19.16 25.37 -3.61
N ARG A 192 -19.23 25.40 -2.30
CA ARG A 192 -18.13 24.98 -1.45
C ARG A 192 -18.63 24.18 -0.26
N LEU A 193 -18.03 23.01 -0.05
CA LEU A 193 -18.24 22.19 1.13
C LEU A 193 -17.60 22.83 2.36
N ALA A 194 -18.23 22.69 3.51
CA ALA A 194 -17.78 23.31 4.75
C ALA A 194 -16.54 22.63 5.36
N ASN A 195 -16.31 21.35 5.05
CA ASN A 195 -15.30 20.54 5.71
C ASN A 195 -14.36 19.82 4.72
N PRO A 196 -13.52 20.54 3.97
CA PRO A 196 -12.47 19.92 3.19
C PRO A 196 -11.32 19.41 4.11
N PRO A 197 -10.47 18.46 3.63
CA PRO A 197 -10.51 17.85 2.30
C PRO A 197 -11.53 16.72 2.17
N VAL A 198 -12.00 16.48 0.95
CA VAL A 198 -12.98 15.45 0.61
C VAL A 198 -12.27 14.18 0.17
N LEU A 199 -12.68 13.03 0.72
CA LEU A 199 -12.12 11.74 0.34
C LEU A 199 -12.55 11.34 -1.07
N GLU A 200 -11.71 10.60 -1.76
CA GLU A 200 -12.02 10.10 -3.10
C GLU A 200 -13.26 9.21 -3.09
N ALA A 201 -14.15 9.43 -4.04
CA ALA A 201 -15.40 8.69 -4.21
C ALA A 201 -16.32 8.69 -2.96
N SER A 202 -16.27 9.74 -2.12
CA SER A 202 -17.07 9.85 -0.90
C SER A 202 -18.19 10.91 -0.99
N LEU A 203 -18.22 11.72 -2.05
CA LEU A 203 -19.26 12.73 -2.23
C LEU A 203 -20.45 12.14 -3.01
N ASP A 204 -21.63 12.29 -2.44
CA ASP A 204 -22.90 12.03 -3.10
C ASP A 204 -23.67 13.37 -3.20
N LEU A 205 -23.66 13.95 -4.41
CA LEU A 205 -24.30 15.23 -4.68
C LEU A 205 -25.66 15.01 -5.33
N ALA A 206 -26.69 15.63 -4.75
CA ALA A 206 -28.03 15.60 -5.32
C ALA A 206 -28.56 17.04 -5.49
N ILE A 207 -29.19 17.30 -6.61
CA ILE A 207 -29.78 18.61 -6.95
C ILE A 207 -31.26 18.42 -7.26
N ASP A 208 -32.10 19.32 -6.74
CA ASP A 208 -33.54 19.39 -7.04
C ASP A 208 -33.79 20.50 -8.08
N GLU A 209 -34.16 20.09 -9.29
CA GLU A 209 -34.52 20.97 -10.41
C GLU A 209 -36.01 21.23 -10.50
N GLY A 210 -36.78 20.86 -9.44
CA GLY A 210 -38.20 21.07 -9.35
C GLY A 210 -39.05 19.79 -9.53
N GLU A 211 -38.42 18.68 -9.85
CA GLU A 211 -39.03 17.36 -9.98
C GLU A 211 -38.56 16.37 -8.90
N GLY A 212 -37.82 16.87 -7.89
CA GLY A 212 -37.20 16.10 -6.84
C GLY A 212 -35.67 15.97 -7.02
N TYR A 213 -35.00 15.46 -5.96
CA TYR A 213 -33.56 15.34 -5.96
C TYR A 213 -33.07 14.29 -6.96
N GLN A 214 -32.12 14.68 -7.81
CA GLN A 214 -31.42 13.83 -8.76
C GLN A 214 -29.95 13.78 -8.42
N SER A 215 -29.35 12.58 -8.45
CA SER A 215 -27.93 12.41 -8.21
C SER A 215 -27.11 12.90 -9.41
N TRP A 216 -26.05 13.66 -9.10
CA TRP A 216 -25.08 14.17 -10.07
C TRP A 216 -23.78 13.39 -9.97
N GLY A 217 -23.07 13.26 -11.09
CA GLY A 217 -21.83 12.49 -11.20
C GLY A 217 -20.56 13.36 -11.18
N GLU A 218 -19.54 12.91 -10.45
CA GLU A 218 -18.25 13.56 -10.47
C GLU A 218 -17.51 13.24 -11.78
N VAL A 219 -16.93 14.25 -12.42
CA VAL A 219 -16.06 14.12 -13.60
C VAL A 219 -14.76 14.88 -13.39
N ASP A 220 -13.72 14.47 -14.11
CA ASP A 220 -12.41 15.14 -14.04
C ASP A 220 -12.35 16.38 -14.95
N ASP A 221 -13.17 16.43 -15.99
CA ASP A 221 -13.26 17.54 -16.93
C ASP A 221 -14.66 17.57 -17.56
N PHE A 222 -15.17 18.75 -17.90
CA PHE A 222 -16.40 18.93 -18.68
C PHE A 222 -16.20 18.75 -20.20
N VAL A 223 -14.96 18.76 -20.66
CA VAL A 223 -14.64 18.58 -22.07
C VAL A 223 -14.71 17.10 -22.43
N GLU A 224 -15.76 16.71 -23.15
CA GLU A 224 -15.98 15.36 -23.66
C GLU A 224 -15.99 14.23 -22.59
N PRO A 225 -16.97 14.21 -21.67
CA PRO A 225 -17.07 13.13 -20.68
C PRO A 225 -17.25 11.74 -21.32
N GLU A 226 -17.57 11.67 -22.61
CA GLU A 226 -17.70 10.40 -23.35
C GLU A 226 -16.37 9.87 -23.89
N ALA A 227 -15.39 10.73 -24.14
CA ALA A 227 -14.11 10.37 -24.77
C ALA A 227 -13.02 9.96 -23.78
N THR A 228 -13.17 10.28 -22.52
CA THR A 228 -12.14 10.02 -21.53
C THR A 228 -12.25 8.57 -21.00
N PHE A 229 -11.25 7.81 -21.29
CA PHE A 229 -10.99 6.43 -20.97
C PHE A 229 -11.69 5.87 -19.71
N GLY A 230 -12.58 4.90 -19.92
CA GLY A 230 -12.89 3.91 -18.89
C GLY A 230 -13.90 4.34 -17.82
N PHE A 231 -14.76 5.32 -18.04
CA PHE A 231 -15.83 5.68 -17.12
C PHE A 231 -16.96 4.66 -17.05
N SER A 232 -16.64 3.48 -16.61
CA SER A 232 -17.63 2.50 -16.15
C SER A 232 -18.22 2.86 -14.77
N ARG A 233 -17.79 3.98 -14.16
CA ARG A 233 -18.23 4.39 -12.81
C ARG A 233 -19.47 5.27 -12.81
N LEU A 234 -19.78 5.96 -13.90
CA LEU A 234 -20.99 6.79 -13.96
C LEU A 234 -22.21 5.93 -14.32
N ASP A 235 -23.27 6.10 -13.56
CA ASP A 235 -24.55 5.54 -13.88
C ASP A 235 -24.98 5.99 -15.28
N PRO A 236 -25.49 5.07 -16.14
CA PRO A 236 -25.95 5.43 -17.48
C PRO A 236 -27.05 6.51 -17.49
N GLU A 237 -27.86 6.60 -16.45
CA GLU A 237 -28.90 7.62 -16.31
C GLU A 237 -28.30 9.01 -16.06
N ILE A 238 -27.30 9.11 -15.17
CA ILE A 238 -26.55 10.35 -14.90
C ILE A 238 -25.87 10.84 -16.18
N ARG A 239 -25.25 9.94 -16.94
CA ARG A 239 -24.61 10.27 -18.22
C ARG A 239 -25.61 10.81 -19.24
N ALA A 240 -26.79 10.21 -19.35
CA ALA A 240 -27.82 10.63 -20.27
C ALA A 240 -28.41 12.00 -19.90
N ALA A 241 -28.53 12.29 -18.63
CA ALA A 241 -29.07 13.54 -18.10
C ALA A 241 -28.08 14.71 -18.11
N ARG A 242 -26.80 14.47 -18.43
CA ARG A 242 -25.69 15.47 -18.37
C ARG A 242 -25.53 16.15 -17.01
N CYS A 243 -25.88 15.47 -15.93
CA CYS A 243 -25.81 15.95 -14.57
C CYS A 243 -24.39 15.69 -14.00
N PHE A 244 -23.44 16.59 -14.27
CA PHE A 244 -22.03 16.41 -13.88
C PHE A 244 -21.53 17.60 -13.09
N TYR A 245 -20.56 17.32 -12.20
CA TYR A 245 -19.82 18.33 -11.47
C TYR A 245 -18.31 18.02 -11.42
N LEU A 246 -17.51 19.07 -11.28
CA LEU A 246 -16.09 18.97 -10.92
C LEU A 246 -15.93 19.19 -9.43
N LEU A 247 -15.02 18.45 -8.80
CA LEU A 247 -14.70 18.61 -7.38
C LEU A 247 -13.20 18.83 -7.19
N ASP A 248 -12.83 19.99 -6.64
CA ASP A 248 -11.52 20.13 -6.01
C ASP A 248 -11.59 19.59 -4.58
N ARG A 249 -11.08 18.38 -4.38
CA ARG A 249 -11.11 17.71 -3.08
C ARG A 249 -10.31 18.42 -2.01
N SER A 250 -9.29 19.21 -2.38
CA SER A 250 -8.43 19.89 -1.42
C SER A 250 -9.11 21.11 -0.81
N THR A 251 -9.91 21.82 -1.60
CA THR A 251 -10.62 23.04 -1.21
C THR A 251 -12.11 22.84 -0.92
N GLY A 252 -12.66 21.70 -1.36
CA GLY A 252 -14.09 21.40 -1.29
C GLY A 252 -14.92 22.22 -2.29
N GLU A 253 -14.30 22.83 -3.31
CA GLU A 253 -15.01 23.56 -4.36
C GLU A 253 -15.67 22.59 -5.35
N ILE A 254 -16.96 22.81 -5.58
CA ILE A 254 -17.77 22.08 -6.56
C ILE A 254 -18.16 23.05 -7.65
N VAL A 255 -17.84 22.73 -8.89
CA VAL A 255 -18.26 23.50 -10.07
C VAL A 255 -19.31 22.68 -10.81
N LEU A 256 -20.47 23.25 -11.02
CA LEU A 256 -21.53 22.62 -11.79
C LEU A 256 -21.33 22.90 -13.29
N GLY A 257 -21.69 21.94 -14.13
CA GLY A 257 -21.78 22.15 -15.56
C GLY A 257 -22.86 23.16 -15.95
N ASP A 258 -22.93 23.48 -17.20
CA ASP A 258 -23.91 24.44 -17.76
C ASP A 258 -25.21 23.78 -18.23
N GLY A 259 -25.38 22.49 -17.98
CA GLY A 259 -26.60 21.72 -18.31
C GLY A 259 -26.63 21.21 -19.75
#